data_dd110272fab0cc719606c4260ec8578a
#
_entry.id   dd110272fab0cc719606c4260ec8578a
#
_cell.length_a   1.000
_cell.length_b   1.000
_cell.length_c   1.000
_cell.angle_alpha   90.00
_cell.angle_beta   90.00
_cell.angle_gamma   90.00
#
_symmetry.space_group_name_H-M   'P 1'
#
loop_
_entity.id
_entity.type
_entity.pdbx_description
1 polymer ?
#
loop_
_entity_poly.entity_id
_entity_poly.type
_entity_poly.pdbx_seq_one_letter_code
_entity_poly.pdbx_strand_id
1 'polypeptide(L)'
;SLGKLGGLIHRMPWVAWLALVGTLAIAGLPPLNGFVSEWLLLQAFLFTPTLPQSFVNMLVPIAAAALVLAAALAAYVMVKFYGVIFLGRPREANLAYAKDAGKHERLALSLLAAGCVLLGIFPGFVLAPFGEDRSSYSPLIVLVVIVAVVLVTMQVVHRYYHGRVRRADPWDCGYPLQTPRMQDTAEGFGQPVRQVFEPFFRIERELPTPFDAKPRYQVDA
;
A
#
# COMPACT_ATOMS: atom_id res chain seq x y z
N SER A 1 5.68 -17.87 -0.28
CA SER A 1 4.79 -17.41 0.80
C SER A 1 5.30 -16.11 1.38
N LEU A 2 4.44 -15.11 1.57
CA LEU A 2 4.79 -13.83 2.20
C LEU A 2 5.35 -14.02 3.61
N GLY A 3 4.88 -15.02 4.34
CA GLY A 3 5.34 -15.34 5.69
C GLY A 3 6.81 -15.76 5.81
N LYS A 4 7.48 -16.01 4.69
CA LYS A 4 8.91 -16.37 4.63
C LYS A 4 9.81 -15.20 4.29
N LEU A 5 9.24 -14.09 3.80
CA LEU A 5 9.98 -12.90 3.39
C LEU A 5 10.14 -11.92 4.56
N GLY A 6 11.05 -10.97 4.43
CA GLY A 6 11.29 -9.89 5.37
C GLY A 6 12.65 -9.24 5.19
N GLY A 7 12.76 -7.95 5.49
CA GLY A 7 14.01 -7.21 5.50
C GLY A 7 14.72 -7.06 4.16
N LEU A 8 14.02 -7.27 3.04
CA LEU A 8 14.65 -7.24 1.72
C LEU A 8 15.13 -5.85 1.28
N ILE A 9 14.66 -4.78 1.91
CA ILE A 9 15.12 -3.42 1.62
C ILE A 9 16.64 -3.26 1.75
N HIS A 10 17.25 -4.00 2.69
CA HIS A 10 18.71 -3.95 2.89
C HIS A 10 19.51 -4.73 1.84
N ARG A 11 18.88 -5.67 1.14
CA ARG A 11 19.49 -6.50 0.11
C ARG A 11 19.14 -6.08 -1.29
N MET A 12 17.92 -5.57 -1.48
CA MET A 12 17.35 -5.18 -2.77
C MET A 12 16.82 -3.74 -2.70
N PRO A 13 17.67 -2.74 -2.42
CA PRO A 13 17.22 -1.36 -2.21
C PRO A 13 16.57 -0.76 -3.46
N TRP A 14 17.08 -1.03 -4.66
CA TRP A 14 16.49 -0.52 -5.90
C TRP A 14 15.07 -1.06 -6.11
N VAL A 15 14.92 -2.37 -5.99
CA VAL A 15 13.60 -3.01 -6.11
C VAL A 15 12.66 -2.49 -5.01
N ALA A 16 13.14 -2.32 -3.78
CA ALA A 16 12.33 -1.83 -2.68
C ALA A 16 11.79 -0.42 -2.94
N TRP A 17 12.63 0.53 -3.36
CA TRP A 17 12.19 1.90 -3.64
C TRP A 17 11.24 1.98 -4.84
N LEU A 18 11.52 1.22 -5.90
CA LEU A 18 10.64 1.20 -7.08
C LEU A 18 9.31 0.50 -6.77
N ALA A 19 9.35 -0.59 -5.99
CA ALA A 19 8.14 -1.25 -5.49
C ALA A 19 7.31 -0.34 -4.57
N LEU A 20 7.96 0.53 -3.77
CA LEU A 20 7.26 1.52 -2.96
C LEU A 20 6.41 2.45 -3.82
N VAL A 21 6.98 2.99 -4.90
CA VAL A 21 6.22 3.84 -5.83
C VAL A 21 5.02 3.09 -6.40
N GLY A 22 5.22 1.84 -6.86
CA GLY A 22 4.14 1.02 -7.40
C GLY A 22 3.05 0.71 -6.37
N THR A 23 3.43 0.36 -5.14
CA THR A 23 2.47 0.07 -4.06
C THR A 23 1.68 1.31 -3.64
N LEU A 24 2.32 2.47 -3.57
CA LEU A 24 1.64 3.74 -3.29
C LEU A 24 0.68 4.14 -4.44
N ALA A 25 1.07 3.85 -5.68
CA ALA A 25 0.20 4.07 -6.84
C ALA A 25 -1.06 3.19 -6.79
N ILE A 26 -0.92 1.90 -6.49
CA ILE A 26 -2.06 0.97 -6.35
C ILE A 26 -2.90 1.32 -5.12
N ALA A 27 -2.29 1.85 -4.07
CA ALA A 27 -2.98 2.32 -2.87
C ALA A 27 -3.74 3.64 -3.08
N GLY A 28 -3.77 4.19 -4.30
CA GLY A 28 -4.50 5.40 -4.62
C GLY A 28 -3.97 6.67 -3.94
N LEU A 29 -2.66 6.74 -3.68
CA LEU A 29 -2.10 7.94 -3.05
C LEU A 29 -1.76 9.04 -4.07
N PRO A 30 -2.21 10.29 -3.82
CA PRO A 30 -1.80 11.41 -4.66
C PRO A 30 -0.28 11.68 -4.50
N PRO A 31 0.44 12.13 -5.50
CA PRO A 31 0.00 12.52 -6.83
C PRO A 31 0.17 11.41 -7.89
N LEU A 32 0.03 10.14 -7.53
CA LEU A 32 0.27 9.01 -8.43
C LEU A 32 -0.96 8.71 -9.31
N ASN A 33 -0.74 7.96 -10.38
CA ASN A 33 -1.76 7.63 -11.38
C ASN A 33 -2.98 6.88 -10.83
N GLY A 34 -2.79 6.03 -9.81
CA GLY A 34 -3.88 5.31 -9.14
C GLY A 34 -4.90 6.25 -8.54
N PHE A 35 -4.44 7.29 -7.83
CA PHE A 35 -5.34 8.31 -7.30
C PHE A 35 -6.13 9.03 -8.40
N VAL A 36 -5.49 9.39 -9.50
CA VAL A 36 -6.15 10.08 -10.61
C VAL A 36 -7.26 9.22 -11.19
N SER A 37 -7.01 7.94 -11.41
CA SER A 37 -8.03 7.02 -11.96
C SER A 37 -9.21 6.83 -11.00
N GLU A 38 -8.96 6.65 -9.71
CA GLU A 38 -10.03 6.55 -8.70
C GLU A 38 -10.83 7.85 -8.58
N TRP A 39 -10.15 8.99 -8.62
CA TRP A 39 -10.80 10.30 -8.60
C TRP A 39 -11.74 10.51 -9.80
N LEU A 40 -11.30 10.17 -11.01
CA LEU A 40 -12.12 10.26 -12.21
C LEU A 40 -13.33 9.33 -12.15
N LEU A 41 -13.16 8.11 -11.66
CA LEU A 41 -14.26 7.17 -11.45
C LEU A 41 -15.27 7.69 -10.43
N LEU A 42 -14.80 8.23 -9.30
CA LEU A 42 -15.70 8.83 -8.29
C LEU A 42 -16.45 10.04 -8.85
N GLN A 43 -15.77 10.89 -9.62
CA GLN A 43 -16.44 12.01 -10.31
C GLN A 43 -17.50 11.50 -11.29
N ALA A 44 -17.23 10.45 -12.05
CA ALA A 44 -18.19 9.87 -12.97
C ALA A 44 -19.47 9.39 -12.23
N PHE A 45 -19.32 8.79 -11.03
CA PHE A 45 -20.48 8.39 -10.22
C PHE A 45 -21.24 9.59 -9.62
N LEU A 46 -20.52 10.60 -9.13
CA LEU A 46 -21.12 11.76 -8.47
C LEU A 46 -21.84 12.71 -9.46
N PHE A 47 -21.32 12.84 -10.66
CA PHE A 47 -21.85 13.76 -11.69
C PHE A 47 -22.58 13.03 -12.80
N THR A 48 -22.93 11.77 -12.63
CA THR A 48 -23.79 11.05 -13.58
C THR A 48 -25.15 11.75 -13.67
N PRO A 49 -25.58 12.16 -14.86
CA PRO A 49 -26.92 12.73 -15.04
C PRO A 49 -27.97 11.68 -14.67
N THR A 50 -29.13 12.16 -14.19
CA THR A 50 -30.25 11.29 -13.84
C THR A 50 -30.61 10.36 -15.01
N LEU A 51 -30.42 9.07 -14.76
CA LEU A 51 -30.74 8.04 -15.73
C LEU A 51 -32.28 7.84 -15.79
N PRO A 52 -32.84 7.50 -16.95
CA PRO A 52 -34.30 7.36 -17.09
C PRO A 52 -34.87 6.23 -16.23
N GLN A 53 -34.05 5.31 -15.76
CA GLN A 53 -34.47 4.19 -14.93
C GLN A 53 -34.13 4.46 -13.45
N SER A 54 -35.15 4.63 -12.62
CA SER A 54 -35.00 4.89 -11.17
C SER A 54 -34.17 3.81 -10.44
N PHE A 55 -34.31 2.56 -10.85
CA PHE A 55 -33.51 1.45 -10.27
C PHE A 55 -32.01 1.63 -10.49
N VAL A 56 -31.60 2.04 -11.69
CA VAL A 56 -30.17 2.26 -12.01
C VAL A 56 -29.65 3.46 -11.22
N ASN A 57 -30.44 4.51 -11.03
CA ASN A 57 -30.04 5.65 -10.19
C ASN A 57 -29.76 5.24 -8.72
N MET A 58 -30.50 4.25 -8.21
CA MET A 58 -30.26 3.70 -6.86
C MET A 58 -28.96 2.90 -6.78
N LEU A 59 -28.50 2.28 -7.86
CA LEU A 59 -27.27 1.49 -7.87
C LEU A 59 -26.00 2.36 -7.91
N VAL A 60 -26.08 3.59 -8.44
CA VAL A 60 -24.92 4.49 -8.54
C VAL A 60 -24.24 4.76 -7.20
N PRO A 61 -24.94 5.15 -6.11
CA PRO A 61 -24.32 5.33 -4.80
C PRO A 61 -23.73 4.04 -4.22
N ILE A 62 -24.38 2.90 -4.47
CA ILE A 62 -23.90 1.59 -4.02
C ILE A 62 -22.60 1.24 -4.74
N ALA A 63 -22.52 1.46 -6.05
CA ALA A 63 -21.31 1.25 -6.82
C ALA A 63 -20.16 2.17 -6.38
N ALA A 64 -20.46 3.45 -6.10
CA ALA A 64 -19.50 4.40 -5.56
C ALA A 64 -18.97 3.95 -4.18
N ALA A 65 -19.86 3.50 -3.29
CA ALA A 65 -19.47 2.98 -1.98
C ALA A 65 -18.61 1.72 -2.10
N ALA A 66 -18.95 0.81 -3.01
CA ALA A 66 -18.15 -0.40 -3.28
C ALA A 66 -16.76 -0.05 -3.84
N LEU A 67 -16.65 0.95 -4.71
CA LEU A 67 -15.37 1.45 -5.22
C LEU A 67 -14.49 2.00 -4.09
N VAL A 68 -15.04 2.84 -3.21
CA VAL A 68 -14.31 3.39 -2.05
C VAL A 68 -13.85 2.29 -1.12
N LEU A 69 -14.69 1.28 -0.85
CA LEU A 69 -14.32 0.12 -0.06
C LEU A 69 -13.16 -0.67 -0.72
N ALA A 70 -13.25 -0.89 -2.04
CA ALA A 70 -12.19 -1.58 -2.78
C ALA A 70 -10.86 -0.81 -2.72
N ALA A 71 -10.88 0.51 -2.88
CA ALA A 71 -9.71 1.38 -2.76
C ALA A 71 -9.09 1.31 -1.35
N ALA A 72 -9.90 1.36 -0.29
CA ALA A 72 -9.44 1.23 1.08
C ALA A 72 -8.78 -0.15 1.35
N LEU A 73 -9.39 -1.22 0.84
CA LEU A 73 -8.82 -2.57 0.94
C LEU A 73 -7.54 -2.71 0.12
N ALA A 74 -7.45 -2.10 -1.06
CA ALA A 74 -6.24 -2.09 -1.88
C ALA A 74 -5.10 -1.39 -1.13
N ALA A 75 -5.34 -0.22 -0.55
CA ALA A 75 -4.36 0.49 0.27
C ALA A 75 -3.87 -0.38 1.44
N TYR A 76 -4.77 -1.02 2.16
CA TYR A 76 -4.45 -1.93 3.26
C TYR A 76 -3.57 -3.11 2.80
N VAL A 77 -3.92 -3.75 1.68
CA VAL A 77 -3.15 -4.87 1.11
C VAL A 77 -1.76 -4.41 0.67
N MET A 78 -1.63 -3.21 0.10
CA MET A 78 -0.34 -2.68 -0.35
C MET A 78 0.59 -2.35 0.81
N VAL A 79 0.07 -1.79 1.92
CA VAL A 79 0.84 -1.59 3.15
C VAL A 79 1.35 -2.92 3.71
N LYS A 80 0.48 -3.93 3.78
CA LYS A 80 0.85 -5.29 4.19
C LYS A 80 1.91 -5.90 3.28
N PHE A 81 1.72 -5.80 1.97
CA PHE A 81 2.64 -6.34 0.98
C PHE A 81 4.04 -5.74 1.16
N TYR A 82 4.11 -4.42 1.17
CA TYR A 82 5.38 -3.71 1.29
C TYR A 82 6.05 -3.96 2.65
N GLY A 83 5.30 -3.83 3.74
CA GLY A 83 5.80 -3.99 5.10
C GLY A 83 6.36 -5.38 5.37
N VAL A 84 5.65 -6.41 4.95
CA VAL A 84 6.06 -7.81 5.20
C VAL A 84 7.25 -8.23 4.36
N ILE A 85 7.36 -7.74 3.12
CA ILE A 85 8.44 -8.15 2.20
C ILE A 85 9.71 -7.36 2.44
N PHE A 86 9.61 -6.04 2.48
CA PHE A 86 10.79 -5.17 2.44
C PHE A 86 11.25 -4.72 3.81
N LEU A 87 10.34 -4.54 4.76
CA LEU A 87 10.67 -4.07 6.10
C LEU A 87 10.93 -5.22 7.07
N GLY A 88 11.38 -4.85 8.28
CA GLY A 88 11.68 -5.81 9.35
C GLY A 88 13.01 -6.55 9.16
N ARG A 89 13.07 -7.78 9.66
CA ARG A 89 14.26 -8.65 9.63
C ARG A 89 14.02 -9.86 8.74
N PRO A 90 15.07 -10.39 8.04
CA PRO A 90 14.95 -11.61 7.24
C PRO A 90 14.48 -12.79 8.10
N ARG A 91 13.43 -13.47 7.67
CA ARG A 91 12.88 -14.64 8.40
C ARG A 91 13.59 -15.95 8.07
N GLU A 92 14.15 -16.06 6.88
CA GLU A 92 14.89 -17.22 6.43
C GLU A 92 16.35 -16.86 6.10
N ALA A 93 17.26 -17.77 6.41
CA ALA A 93 18.70 -17.57 6.19
C ALA A 93 19.07 -17.41 4.72
N ASN A 94 18.32 -18.03 3.80
CA ASN A 94 18.52 -17.93 2.35
C ASN A 94 18.30 -16.49 1.82
N LEU A 95 17.52 -15.66 2.50
CA LEU A 95 17.32 -14.25 2.13
C LEU A 95 18.60 -13.41 2.26
N ALA A 96 19.58 -13.90 3.02
CA ALA A 96 20.89 -13.27 3.11
C ALA A 96 21.64 -13.26 1.77
N TYR A 97 21.32 -14.18 0.87
CA TYR A 97 21.92 -14.30 -0.47
C TYR A 97 21.11 -13.58 -1.56
N ALA A 98 20.00 -12.93 -1.21
CA ALA A 98 19.23 -12.15 -2.17
C ALA A 98 20.09 -11.04 -2.79
N LYS A 99 20.03 -10.93 -4.10
CA LYS A 99 20.71 -9.90 -4.88
C LYS A 99 19.68 -8.94 -5.48
N ASP A 100 20.06 -7.68 -5.57
CA ASP A 100 19.23 -6.66 -6.20
C ASP A 100 19.14 -6.89 -7.72
N ALA A 101 18.13 -6.30 -8.33
CA ALA A 101 17.82 -6.43 -9.75
C ALA A 101 19.01 -6.04 -10.64
N GLY A 102 19.13 -6.71 -11.78
CA GLY A 102 20.11 -6.38 -12.83
C GLY A 102 19.82 -5.03 -13.51
N LYS A 103 20.76 -4.54 -14.33
CA LYS A 103 20.63 -3.22 -14.96
C LYS A 103 19.36 -3.09 -15.83
N HIS A 104 19.03 -4.12 -16.60
CA HIS A 104 17.84 -4.13 -17.47
C HIS A 104 16.55 -4.20 -16.68
N GLU A 105 16.53 -4.98 -15.61
CA GLU A 105 15.38 -5.07 -14.70
C GLU A 105 15.16 -3.75 -13.95
N ARG A 106 16.23 -3.10 -13.47
CA ARG A 106 16.17 -1.77 -12.86
C ARG A 106 15.62 -0.74 -13.84
N LEU A 107 16.08 -0.78 -15.10
CA LEU A 107 15.57 0.14 -16.12
C LEU A 107 14.07 -0.07 -16.34
N ALA A 108 13.62 -1.32 -16.51
CA ALA A 108 12.21 -1.63 -16.71
C ALA A 108 11.35 -1.17 -15.53
N LEU A 109 11.76 -1.51 -14.30
CA LEU A 109 11.06 -1.07 -13.09
C LEU A 109 11.05 0.46 -12.93
N SER A 110 12.16 1.13 -13.27
CA SER A 110 12.26 2.60 -13.23
C SER A 110 11.33 3.26 -14.25
N LEU A 111 11.20 2.70 -15.45
CA LEU A 111 10.28 3.21 -16.48
C LEU A 111 8.82 3.07 -16.00
N LEU A 112 8.46 1.93 -15.39
CA LEU A 112 7.12 1.73 -14.83
C LEU A 112 6.84 2.70 -13.67
N ALA A 113 7.78 2.85 -12.74
CA ALA A 113 7.64 3.79 -11.64
C ALA A 113 7.55 5.25 -12.12
N ALA A 114 8.38 5.63 -13.10
CA ALA A 114 8.30 6.93 -13.74
C ALA A 114 6.94 7.14 -14.43
N GLY A 115 6.40 6.11 -15.08
CA GLY A 115 5.05 6.12 -15.64
C GLY A 115 3.99 6.40 -14.60
N CYS A 116 4.05 5.75 -13.44
CA CYS A 116 3.11 6.01 -12.33
C CYS A 116 3.13 7.47 -11.86
N VAL A 117 4.32 8.07 -11.78
CA VAL A 117 4.50 9.47 -11.36
C VAL A 117 4.06 10.44 -12.48
N LEU A 118 4.51 10.22 -13.72
CA LEU A 118 4.22 11.11 -14.83
C LEU A 118 2.73 11.14 -15.16
N LEU A 119 2.07 9.98 -15.19
CA LEU A 119 0.64 9.89 -15.44
C LEU A 119 -0.20 10.46 -14.27
N GLY A 120 0.36 10.47 -13.07
CA GLY A 120 -0.27 11.10 -11.92
C GLY A 120 -0.15 12.62 -11.92
N ILE A 121 0.99 13.15 -12.32
CA ILE A 121 1.25 14.60 -12.34
C ILE A 121 0.69 15.26 -13.61
N PHE A 122 0.72 14.56 -14.74
CA PHE A 122 0.29 15.07 -16.05
C PHE A 122 -0.83 14.23 -16.68
N PRO A 123 -1.96 14.01 -15.98
CA PRO A 123 -3.05 13.19 -16.53
C PRO A 123 -3.65 13.79 -17.80
N GLY A 124 -3.64 15.12 -17.92
CA GLY A 124 -4.15 15.82 -19.09
C GLY A 124 -3.49 15.41 -20.40
N PHE A 125 -2.25 14.95 -20.36
CA PHE A 125 -1.56 14.47 -21.56
C PHE A 125 -2.23 13.21 -22.15
N VAL A 126 -2.76 12.34 -21.30
CA VAL A 126 -3.48 11.14 -21.71
C VAL A 126 -4.95 11.42 -21.98
N LEU A 127 -5.56 12.36 -21.25
CA LEU A 127 -6.98 12.68 -21.33
C LEU A 127 -7.31 13.64 -22.48
N ALA A 128 -6.35 14.48 -22.93
CA ALA A 128 -6.54 15.45 -24.00
C ALA A 128 -7.16 14.87 -25.28
N PRO A 129 -6.77 13.68 -25.79
CA PRO A 129 -7.38 13.11 -26.99
C PRO A 129 -8.87 12.74 -26.81
N PHE A 130 -9.32 12.57 -25.55
CA PHE A 130 -10.70 12.20 -25.23
C PHE A 130 -11.59 13.41 -24.93
N GLY A 131 -11.06 14.64 -25.07
CA GLY A 131 -11.82 15.87 -24.86
C GLY A 131 -12.15 16.20 -23.40
N GLU A 132 -11.52 15.55 -22.46
CA GLU A 132 -11.79 15.66 -21.03
C GLU A 132 -10.86 16.65 -20.32
N ASP A 133 -11.11 17.95 -20.53
CA ASP A 133 -10.44 19.03 -19.74
C ASP A 133 -11.23 19.41 -18.46
N ARG A 134 -12.24 18.62 -18.10
CA ARG A 134 -13.19 18.97 -17.02
C ARG A 134 -12.87 18.39 -15.65
N SER A 135 -11.69 17.83 -15.44
CA SER A 135 -11.34 17.36 -14.10
C SER A 135 -11.11 18.57 -13.19
N SER A 136 -11.90 18.68 -12.12
CA SER A 136 -11.68 19.66 -11.03
C SER A 136 -10.38 19.39 -10.25
N TYR A 137 -9.62 18.39 -10.66
CA TYR A 137 -8.37 17.96 -10.02
C TYR A 137 -7.17 18.62 -10.67
N SER A 138 -6.41 19.38 -9.87
CA SER A 138 -5.12 19.92 -10.28
C SER A 138 -3.97 19.17 -9.58
N PRO A 139 -3.32 18.23 -10.28
CA PRO A 139 -2.25 17.40 -9.70
C PRO A 139 -1.10 18.22 -9.15
N LEU A 140 -0.75 19.31 -9.83
CA LEU A 140 0.33 20.20 -9.42
C LEU A 140 0.02 20.91 -8.09
N ILE A 141 -1.20 21.38 -7.91
CA ILE A 141 -1.62 22.01 -6.64
C ILE A 141 -1.53 20.98 -5.51
N VAL A 142 -2.05 19.76 -5.73
CA VAL A 142 -2.00 18.70 -4.71
C VAL A 142 -0.55 18.33 -4.38
N LEU A 143 0.31 18.21 -5.38
CA LEU A 143 1.74 17.95 -5.17
C LEU A 143 2.39 19.07 -4.33
N VAL A 144 2.15 20.33 -4.68
CA VAL A 144 2.69 21.48 -3.95
C VAL A 144 2.20 21.49 -2.50
N VAL A 145 0.91 21.23 -2.27
CA VAL A 145 0.34 21.13 -0.91
C VAL A 145 0.99 20.00 -0.12
N ILE A 146 1.14 18.80 -0.70
CA ILE A 146 1.79 17.67 -0.03
C ILE A 146 3.23 18.04 0.34
N VAL A 147 4.01 18.58 -0.60
CA VAL A 147 5.40 18.99 -0.36
C VAL A 147 5.46 20.05 0.74
N ALA A 148 4.59 21.06 0.68
CA ALA A 148 4.51 22.10 1.69
C ALA A 148 4.21 21.53 3.08
N VAL A 149 3.22 20.64 3.20
CA VAL A 149 2.87 19.99 4.48
C VAL A 149 4.05 19.18 5.01
N VAL A 150 4.71 18.40 4.17
CA VAL A 150 5.89 17.61 4.57
C VAL A 150 7.00 18.52 5.07
N LEU A 151 7.34 19.58 4.31
CA LEU A 151 8.41 20.50 4.70
C LEU A 151 8.08 21.26 6.00
N VAL A 152 6.85 21.75 6.14
CA VAL A 152 6.38 22.41 7.37
C VAL A 152 6.46 21.45 8.55
N THR A 153 5.98 20.23 8.39
CA THR A 153 6.03 19.21 9.45
C THR A 153 7.47 18.90 9.85
N MET A 154 8.36 18.70 8.87
CA MET A 154 9.79 18.48 9.13
C MET A 154 10.41 19.67 9.88
N GLN A 155 10.09 20.89 9.47
CA GLN A 155 10.60 22.11 10.10
C GLN A 155 10.08 22.25 11.53
N VAL A 156 8.78 21.99 11.75
CA VAL A 156 8.17 22.02 13.09
C VAL A 156 8.83 20.99 14.00
N VAL A 157 8.92 19.73 13.54
CA VAL A 157 9.56 18.65 14.31
C VAL A 157 11.03 18.99 14.61
N HIS A 158 11.78 19.45 13.60
CA HIS A 158 13.17 19.86 13.80
C HIS A 158 13.31 20.97 14.84
N ARG A 159 12.42 21.95 14.82
CA ARG A 159 12.41 23.06 15.77
C ARG A 159 12.05 22.63 17.19
N TYR A 160 11.02 21.78 17.35
CA TYR A 160 10.63 21.26 18.65
C TYR A 160 11.69 20.37 19.29
N TYR A 161 12.31 19.50 18.51
CA TYR A 161 13.35 18.58 19.01
C TYR A 161 14.77 19.16 18.94
N HIS A 162 14.95 20.40 18.47
CA HIS A 162 16.26 21.09 18.35
C HIS A 162 17.32 20.23 17.63
N GLY A 163 16.90 19.42 16.65
CA GLY A 163 17.76 18.48 15.93
C GLY A 163 18.27 17.30 16.76
N ARG A 164 17.79 17.13 18.00
CA ARG A 164 18.20 16.00 18.84
C ARG A 164 17.55 14.72 18.34
N VAL A 165 18.37 13.79 17.91
CA VAL A 165 17.95 12.44 17.54
C VAL A 165 18.32 11.49 18.67
N ARG A 166 17.31 10.94 19.34
CA ARG A 166 17.51 9.89 20.33
C ARG A 166 17.67 8.56 19.60
N ARG A 167 18.81 7.93 19.75
CA ARG A 167 19.01 6.53 19.33
C ARG A 167 18.82 5.64 20.54
N ALA A 168 17.97 4.65 20.43
CA ALA A 168 17.70 3.65 21.45
C ALA A 168 17.52 2.30 20.75
N ASP A 169 17.72 1.23 21.48
CA ASP A 169 17.36 -0.09 20.99
C ASP A 169 15.85 -0.19 20.75
N PRO A 170 15.39 -1.03 19.82
CA PRO A 170 13.98 -1.23 19.58
C PRO A 170 13.30 -1.72 20.86
N TRP A 171 12.05 -1.28 21.06
CA TRP A 171 11.24 -1.71 22.18
C TRP A 171 11.01 -3.22 22.12
N ASP A 172 11.41 -3.94 23.16
CA ASP A 172 11.39 -5.40 23.24
C ASP A 172 10.36 -5.99 24.23
N CYS A 173 9.53 -5.13 24.83
CA CYS A 173 8.56 -5.52 25.86
C CYS A 173 9.20 -6.30 27.04
N GLY A 174 10.47 -6.05 27.32
CA GLY A 174 11.23 -6.76 28.36
C GLY A 174 11.83 -8.08 27.92
N TYR A 175 11.78 -8.41 26.61
CA TYR A 175 12.41 -9.61 26.06
C TYR A 175 13.56 -9.25 25.10
N PRO A 176 14.82 -9.20 25.59
CA PRO A 176 15.97 -8.68 24.84
C PRO A 176 16.43 -9.60 23.68
N LEU A 177 16.03 -10.87 23.70
CA LEU A 177 16.41 -11.86 22.68
C LEU A 177 15.41 -11.94 21.53
N GLN A 178 15.12 -10.81 20.91
CA GLN A 178 14.19 -10.78 19.77
C GLN A 178 14.70 -11.58 18.58
N THR A 179 13.84 -12.46 18.06
CA THR A 179 14.11 -13.25 16.86
C THR A 179 13.37 -12.66 15.64
N PRO A 180 13.80 -12.96 14.41
CA PRO A 180 13.08 -12.55 13.20
C PRO A 180 11.63 -13.07 13.09
N ARG A 181 11.26 -14.06 13.91
CA ARG A 181 9.89 -14.58 13.97
C ARG A 181 8.97 -13.75 14.87
N MET A 182 9.50 -12.87 15.70
CA MET A 182 8.76 -11.98 16.61
C MET A 182 8.41 -10.65 15.94
N GLN A 183 8.00 -10.68 14.70
CA GLN A 183 7.53 -9.54 13.94
C GLN A 183 6.21 -9.87 13.27
N ASP A 184 5.42 -8.85 12.93
CA ASP A 184 4.11 -9.02 12.31
C ASP A 184 4.17 -9.91 11.08
N THR A 185 3.29 -10.91 11.05
CA THR A 185 3.13 -11.79 9.90
C THR A 185 2.12 -11.24 8.92
N ALA A 186 2.17 -11.72 7.67
CA ALA A 186 1.17 -11.37 6.68
C ALA A 186 -0.25 -11.79 7.11
N GLU A 187 -0.37 -12.86 7.89
CA GLU A 187 -1.65 -13.35 8.42
C GLU A 187 -2.14 -12.52 9.59
N GLY A 188 -1.25 -12.22 10.56
CA GLY A 188 -1.59 -11.38 11.71
C GLY A 188 -2.07 -10.00 11.29
N PHE A 189 -1.37 -9.36 10.36
CA PHE A 189 -1.78 -8.08 9.80
C PHE A 189 -3.14 -8.15 9.09
N GLY A 190 -3.45 -9.28 8.40
CA GLY A 190 -4.72 -9.48 7.70
C GLY A 190 -5.90 -9.88 8.58
N GLN A 191 -5.67 -10.30 9.82
CA GLN A 191 -6.68 -10.87 10.69
C GLN A 191 -7.87 -9.96 10.97
N PRO A 192 -7.73 -8.66 11.30
CA PRO A 192 -8.87 -7.77 11.56
C PRO A 192 -9.83 -7.67 10.37
N VAL A 193 -9.28 -7.56 9.16
CA VAL A 193 -10.09 -7.49 7.93
C VAL A 193 -10.81 -8.81 7.68
N ARG A 194 -10.14 -9.95 7.88
CA ARG A 194 -10.78 -11.27 7.78
C ARG A 194 -11.97 -11.41 8.73
N GLN A 195 -11.85 -10.95 9.97
CA GLN A 195 -12.93 -11.03 10.94
C GLN A 195 -14.16 -10.23 10.50
N VAL A 196 -13.96 -9.04 9.91
CA VAL A 196 -15.07 -8.23 9.39
C VAL A 196 -15.80 -8.95 8.25
N PHE A 197 -15.07 -9.63 7.38
CA PHE A 197 -15.63 -10.32 6.21
C PHE A 197 -15.93 -11.80 6.46
N GLU A 198 -15.73 -12.33 7.66
CA GLU A 198 -16.01 -13.72 8.04
C GLU A 198 -17.42 -14.20 7.67
N PRO A 199 -18.49 -13.39 7.77
CA PRO A 199 -19.83 -13.81 7.36
C PRO A 199 -19.96 -14.14 5.86
N PHE A 200 -19.07 -13.60 5.03
CA PHE A 200 -19.08 -13.81 3.58
C PHE A 200 -18.16 -14.96 3.13
N PHE A 201 -17.21 -15.36 3.97
CA PHE A 201 -16.21 -16.40 3.68
C PHE A 201 -16.24 -17.46 4.78
N ARG A 202 -16.40 -18.74 4.40
CA ARG A 202 -16.21 -19.85 5.34
C ARG A 202 -14.71 -20.02 5.57
N ILE A 203 -14.24 -19.70 6.76
CA ILE A 203 -12.84 -19.81 7.14
C ILE A 203 -12.71 -21.06 8.01
N GLU A 204 -12.00 -22.07 7.51
CA GLU A 204 -11.57 -23.20 8.33
C GLU A 204 -10.25 -22.86 9.01
N ARG A 205 -10.22 -23.03 10.34
CA ARG A 205 -9.04 -22.73 11.15
C ARG A 205 -8.57 -23.99 11.85
N GLU A 206 -7.37 -24.43 11.51
CA GLU A 206 -6.66 -25.42 12.31
C GLU A 206 -5.77 -24.67 13.32
N LEU A 207 -6.18 -24.70 14.58
CA LEU A 207 -5.40 -24.12 15.67
C LEU A 207 -4.48 -25.18 16.26
N PRO A 208 -3.15 -24.92 16.34
CA PRO A 208 -2.24 -25.87 16.95
C PRO A 208 -2.55 -26.02 18.44
N THR A 209 -2.56 -27.26 18.91
CA THR A 209 -2.67 -27.59 20.32
C THR A 209 -1.27 -27.76 20.93
N PRO A 210 -1.11 -27.57 22.26
CA PRO A 210 0.18 -27.81 22.93
C PRO A 210 0.72 -29.23 22.77
N PHE A 211 -0.12 -30.17 22.35
CA PHE A 211 0.22 -31.60 22.21
C PHE A 211 0.58 -31.98 20.78
N ASP A 212 0.49 -31.06 19.82
CA ASP A 212 0.82 -31.35 18.45
C ASP A 212 2.34 -31.46 18.27
N ALA A 213 2.80 -32.55 17.69
CA ALA A 213 4.23 -32.82 17.44
C ALA A 213 4.85 -31.79 16.47
N LYS A 214 4.06 -31.20 15.58
CA LYS A 214 4.46 -30.12 14.67
C LYS A 214 3.30 -29.13 14.55
N PRO A 215 3.17 -28.21 15.50
CA PRO A 215 2.09 -27.23 15.48
C PRO A 215 2.19 -26.38 14.21
N ARG A 216 1.15 -26.43 13.38
CA ARG A 216 0.99 -25.57 12.20
C ARG A 216 -0.29 -24.80 12.38
N TYR A 217 -0.19 -23.49 12.30
CA TYR A 217 -1.38 -22.65 12.15
C TYR A 217 -1.73 -22.61 10.67
N GLN A 218 -2.87 -23.22 10.30
CA GLN A 218 -3.36 -23.24 8.93
C GLN A 218 -4.74 -22.61 8.89
N VAL A 219 -4.94 -21.72 7.96
CA VAL A 219 -6.23 -21.08 7.68
C VAL A 219 -6.47 -21.25 6.20
N ASP A 220 -7.46 -22.04 5.87
CA ASP A 220 -7.96 -22.25 4.51
C ASP A 220 -9.25 -21.42 4.35
N ALA A 221 -9.39 -20.75 3.20
CA ALA A 221 -10.53 -19.88 2.89
C ALA A 221 -11.19 -20.33 1.59
#